data_01bd1c6ec9aa60f985818d2e2de6b6e8
#
_entry.id   01bd1c6ec9aa60f985818d2e2de6b6e8
#
_cell.length_a   1.000
_cell.length_b   1.000
_cell.length_c   1.000
_cell.angle_alpha   90.00
_cell.angle_beta   90.00
_cell.angle_gamma   90.00
#
_symmetry.space_group_name_H-M   'P 1'
#
loop_
_entity.id
_entity.type
_entity.pdbx_description
1 polymer ?
#
loop_
_entity_poly.entity_id
_entity_poly.type
_entity_poly.pdbx_seq_one_letter_code
_entity_poly.pdbx_strand_id
1 'polypeptide(L)'
;MKFPPTLVLLLSIALAGCIGPQALVPGQSTVVDMRARVGNPTDIRFDRNGDELWEYARGPAGYETYLVRVGTDEKVKEVTQILTEDQLMKIVPGKMTKVDARNLLGRPSDQTFTGAGTVWSWRFYRSGMQPGYLLVTFNPDNTVKERIAIMDTSGDGRDRSK
;
A
#
# COMPACT_ATOMS: atom_id res chain seq x y z
N MET A 1 -44.31 -32.44 37.20
CA MET A 1 -44.14 -31.52 36.07
C MET A 1 -42.68 -31.45 35.72
N LYS A 2 -42.26 -32.04 34.58
CA LYS A 2 -40.86 -32.02 34.11
C LYS A 2 -40.73 -30.95 33.06
N PHE A 3 -39.90 -29.93 33.33
CA PHE A 3 -39.56 -28.90 32.35
C PHE A 3 -38.50 -29.45 31.36
N PRO A 4 -38.64 -29.25 30.06
CA PRO A 4 -37.62 -29.64 29.10
C PRO A 4 -36.40 -28.69 29.16
N PRO A 5 -35.18 -29.21 28.93
CA PRO A 5 -34.00 -28.35 28.88
C PRO A 5 -34.03 -27.48 27.61
N THR A 6 -34.09 -26.18 27.78
CA THR A 6 -34.02 -25.22 26.69
C THR A 6 -32.58 -25.24 26.11
N LEU A 7 -32.45 -25.75 24.90
CA LEU A 7 -31.22 -25.76 24.14
C LEU A 7 -30.87 -24.30 23.72
N VAL A 8 -29.98 -23.65 24.44
CA VAL A 8 -29.45 -22.33 24.06
C VAL A 8 -28.45 -22.56 22.93
N LEU A 9 -28.89 -22.32 21.70
CA LEU A 9 -28.04 -22.32 20.53
C LEU A 9 -27.25 -21.00 20.53
N LEU A 10 -25.99 -21.01 21.01
CA LEU A 10 -25.05 -19.92 20.90
C LEU A 10 -24.66 -19.73 19.43
N LEU A 11 -25.35 -18.80 18.78
CA LEU A 11 -25.02 -18.34 17.45
C LEU A 11 -23.74 -17.48 17.55
N SER A 12 -22.57 -18.10 17.36
CA SER A 12 -21.28 -17.44 17.27
C SER A 12 -21.26 -16.67 15.95
N ILE A 13 -21.62 -15.39 15.98
CA ILE A 13 -21.41 -14.47 14.86
C ILE A 13 -19.89 -14.22 14.77
N ALA A 14 -19.24 -14.92 13.87
CA ALA A 14 -17.87 -14.60 13.47
C ALA A 14 -17.90 -13.22 12.82
N LEU A 15 -17.49 -12.19 13.57
CA LEU A 15 -17.16 -10.87 12.99
C LEU A 15 -15.95 -11.06 12.08
N ALA A 16 -16.20 -11.37 10.80
CA ALA A 16 -15.20 -11.27 9.75
C ALA A 16 -14.92 -9.78 9.50
N GLY A 17 -14.22 -9.14 10.46
CA GLY A 17 -13.63 -7.83 10.23
C GLY A 17 -12.62 -7.95 9.09
N CYS A 18 -12.61 -6.99 8.15
CA CYS A 18 -11.59 -6.92 7.11
C CYS A 18 -10.22 -6.80 7.77
N ILE A 19 -9.53 -7.92 7.89
CA ILE A 19 -8.18 -8.00 8.44
C ILE A 19 -7.24 -7.47 7.35
N GLY A 20 -6.43 -6.45 7.68
CA GLY A 20 -5.48 -5.89 6.72
C GLY A 20 -4.24 -6.77 6.53
N PRO A 21 -3.40 -6.48 5.51
CA PRO A 21 -2.19 -7.25 5.24
C PRO A 21 -1.23 -7.34 6.43
N GLN A 22 -1.26 -6.37 7.33
CA GLN A 22 -0.44 -6.34 8.56
C GLN A 22 -0.72 -7.50 9.54
N ALA A 23 -1.83 -8.20 9.39
CA ALA A 23 -2.17 -9.37 10.20
C ALA A 23 -1.65 -10.69 9.62
N LEU A 24 -0.99 -10.66 8.48
CA LEU A 24 -0.31 -11.82 7.91
C LEU A 24 0.99 -12.07 8.67
N VAL A 25 1.26 -13.34 8.95
CA VAL A 25 2.44 -13.77 9.73
C VAL A 25 3.49 -14.35 8.78
N PRO A 26 4.66 -13.71 8.62
CA PRO A 26 5.75 -14.25 7.82
C PRO A 26 6.13 -15.67 8.24
N GLY A 27 6.39 -16.52 7.27
CA GLY A 27 6.72 -17.94 7.45
C GLY A 27 5.52 -18.85 7.74
N GLN A 28 4.34 -18.31 8.07
CA GLN A 28 3.15 -19.07 8.43
C GLN A 28 1.99 -18.87 7.45
N SER A 29 1.65 -17.60 7.16
CA SER A 29 0.54 -17.28 6.25
C SER A 29 0.86 -17.69 4.82
N THR A 30 -0.14 -18.24 4.14
CA THR A 30 -0.06 -18.70 2.75
C THR A 30 -0.79 -17.77 1.80
N VAL A 31 -0.62 -17.96 0.49
CA VAL A 31 -1.42 -17.29 -0.56
C VAL A 31 -2.92 -17.52 -0.35
N VAL A 32 -3.32 -18.70 0.12
CA VAL A 32 -4.73 -19.00 0.42
C VAL A 32 -5.24 -18.14 1.57
N ASP A 33 -4.45 -17.99 2.65
CA ASP A 33 -4.77 -17.11 3.78
C ASP A 33 -4.87 -15.65 3.35
N MET A 34 -3.95 -15.19 2.47
CA MET A 34 -3.96 -13.84 1.93
C MET A 34 -5.27 -13.56 1.19
N ARG A 35 -5.68 -14.42 0.27
CA ARG A 35 -6.93 -14.27 -0.49
C ARG A 35 -8.16 -14.32 0.41
N ALA A 36 -8.18 -15.22 1.40
CA ALA A 36 -9.31 -15.38 2.30
C ALA A 36 -9.48 -14.20 3.28
N ARG A 37 -8.37 -13.66 3.80
CA ARG A 37 -8.38 -12.65 4.86
C ARG A 37 -8.25 -11.22 4.35
N VAL A 38 -7.43 -11.00 3.32
CA VAL A 38 -7.09 -9.67 2.80
C VAL A 38 -7.82 -9.38 1.49
N GLY A 39 -8.15 -10.43 0.74
CA GLY A 39 -8.77 -10.33 -0.59
C GLY A 39 -7.74 -10.31 -1.72
N ASN A 40 -8.16 -9.81 -2.88
CA ASN A 40 -7.30 -9.75 -4.05
C ASN A 40 -6.33 -8.55 -3.96
N PRO A 41 -5.07 -8.72 -4.37
CA PRO A 41 -4.13 -7.60 -4.47
C PRO A 41 -4.53 -6.63 -5.58
N THR A 42 -4.08 -5.40 -5.48
CA THR A 42 -4.23 -4.38 -6.54
C THR A 42 -3.26 -4.59 -7.70
N ASP A 43 -2.14 -5.26 -7.43
CA ASP A 43 -1.14 -5.63 -8.44
C ASP A 43 -0.28 -6.79 -7.95
N ILE A 44 0.23 -7.60 -8.88
CA ILE A 44 1.21 -8.67 -8.62
C ILE A 44 2.35 -8.49 -9.60
N ARG A 45 3.56 -8.53 -9.10
CA ARG A 45 4.80 -8.53 -9.90
C ARG A 45 5.83 -9.47 -9.31
N PHE A 46 6.87 -9.76 -10.04
CA PHE A 46 7.97 -10.61 -9.58
C PHE A 46 9.21 -9.76 -9.28
N ASP A 47 9.95 -10.14 -8.26
CA ASP A 47 11.28 -9.60 -8.03
C ASP A 47 12.35 -10.40 -8.80
N ARG A 48 13.61 -9.97 -8.65
CA ARG A 48 14.75 -10.62 -9.33
C ARG A 48 15.04 -12.04 -8.81
N ASN A 49 14.52 -12.39 -7.64
CA ASN A 49 14.70 -13.71 -7.02
C ASN A 49 13.56 -14.68 -7.36
N GLY A 50 12.56 -14.23 -8.12
CA GLY A 50 11.38 -15.00 -8.48
C GLY A 50 10.29 -15.01 -7.40
N ASP A 51 10.45 -14.23 -6.32
CA ASP A 51 9.39 -14.04 -5.34
C ASP A 51 8.30 -13.16 -5.92
N GLU A 52 7.03 -13.46 -5.60
CA GLU A 52 5.91 -12.61 -5.94
C GLU A 52 5.81 -11.44 -4.98
N LEU A 53 5.58 -10.25 -5.52
CA LEU A 53 5.33 -9.02 -4.80
C LEU A 53 3.86 -8.64 -4.98
N TRP A 54 3.05 -8.91 -3.96
CA TRP A 54 1.63 -8.61 -3.95
C TRP A 54 1.38 -7.24 -3.32
N GLU A 55 0.79 -6.34 -4.10
CA GLU A 55 0.52 -4.96 -3.68
C GLU A 55 -0.94 -4.81 -3.21
N TYR A 56 -1.15 -4.22 -2.06
CA TYR A 56 -2.45 -3.92 -1.48
C TYR A 56 -2.54 -2.43 -1.16
N ALA A 57 -3.11 -1.65 -2.07
CA ALA A 57 -3.43 -0.25 -1.82
C ALA A 57 -4.68 -0.16 -0.94
N ARG A 58 -4.62 0.59 0.16
CA ARG A 58 -5.69 0.70 1.15
C ARG A 58 -6.22 2.12 1.28
N GLY A 59 -7.50 2.17 1.68
CA GLY A 59 -8.22 3.42 1.86
C GLY A 59 -8.67 4.08 0.56
N PRO A 60 -9.59 5.04 0.63
CA PRO A 60 -10.24 5.62 -0.55
C PRO A 60 -9.27 6.40 -1.45
N ALA A 61 -8.09 6.75 -0.95
CA ALA A 61 -7.11 7.54 -1.68
C ALA A 61 -5.75 6.85 -1.82
N GLY A 62 -5.60 5.60 -1.35
CA GLY A 62 -4.34 4.85 -1.45
C GLY A 62 -3.20 5.45 -0.63
N TYR A 63 -3.51 6.10 0.51
CA TYR A 63 -2.47 6.68 1.40
C TYR A 63 -1.61 5.62 2.08
N GLU A 64 -2.10 4.40 2.17
CA GLU A 64 -1.36 3.24 2.68
C GLU A 64 -1.29 2.19 1.58
N THR A 65 -0.11 1.65 1.36
CA THR A 65 0.09 0.53 0.45
C THR A 65 1.01 -0.48 1.11
N TYR A 66 0.50 -1.70 1.22
CA TYR A 66 1.29 -2.81 1.73
C TYR A 66 1.83 -3.64 0.56
N LEU A 67 3.10 -3.98 0.65
CA LEU A 67 3.75 -4.93 -0.22
C LEU A 67 3.96 -6.22 0.57
N VAL A 68 3.39 -7.30 0.08
CA VAL A 68 3.56 -8.64 0.66
C VAL A 68 4.46 -9.44 -0.27
N ARG A 69 5.61 -9.85 0.22
CA ARG A 69 6.52 -10.73 -0.50
C ARG A 69 6.12 -12.17 -0.25
N VAL A 70 5.89 -12.92 -1.30
CA VAL A 70 5.51 -14.33 -1.28
C VAL A 70 6.62 -15.15 -1.93
N GLY A 71 7.08 -16.17 -1.23
CA GLY A 71 8.11 -17.08 -1.74
C GLY A 71 7.57 -18.07 -2.76
N THR A 72 8.50 -18.77 -3.43
CA THR A 72 8.17 -19.86 -4.34
C THR A 72 7.49 -21.06 -3.65
N ASP A 73 7.51 -21.09 -2.32
CA ASP A 73 6.77 -22.05 -1.47
C ASP A 73 5.36 -21.58 -1.12
N GLU A 74 4.87 -20.53 -1.79
CA GLU A 74 3.55 -19.89 -1.58
C GLU A 74 3.33 -19.35 -0.15
N LYS A 75 4.41 -19.09 0.60
CA LYS A 75 4.33 -18.50 1.93
C LYS A 75 4.73 -17.04 1.94
N VAL A 76 4.08 -16.29 2.80
CA VAL A 76 4.44 -14.89 3.09
C VAL A 76 5.84 -14.86 3.70
N LYS A 77 6.77 -14.15 3.07
CA LYS A 77 8.11 -13.88 3.60
C LYS A 77 8.20 -12.57 4.36
N GLU A 78 7.48 -11.56 3.88
CA GLU A 78 7.56 -10.21 4.42
C GLU A 78 6.26 -9.45 4.14
N VAL A 79 5.89 -8.56 5.07
CA VAL A 79 4.79 -7.59 4.91
C VAL A 79 5.34 -6.21 5.24
N THR A 80 5.34 -5.30 4.26
CA THR A 80 5.91 -3.96 4.42
C THR A 80 4.91 -2.90 4.00
N GLN A 81 4.65 -1.89 4.86
CA GLN A 81 3.97 -0.67 4.44
C GLN A 81 4.99 0.20 3.68
N ILE A 82 4.75 0.41 2.38
CA ILE A 82 5.73 1.05 1.48
C ILE A 82 5.54 2.55 1.27
N LEU A 83 4.44 3.14 1.73
CA LEU A 83 4.20 4.59 1.64
C LEU A 83 4.44 5.27 2.99
N THR A 84 5.58 4.99 3.61
CA THR A 84 6.06 5.68 4.82
C THR A 84 7.10 6.74 4.46
N GLU A 85 7.26 7.77 5.31
CA GLU A 85 8.28 8.81 5.07
C GLU A 85 9.67 8.19 4.84
N ASP A 86 10.06 7.19 5.63
CA ASP A 86 11.36 6.52 5.48
C ASP A 86 11.53 5.84 4.12
N GLN A 87 10.48 5.20 3.61
CA GLN A 87 10.53 4.58 2.28
C GLN A 87 10.58 5.63 1.16
N LEU A 88 9.78 6.69 1.28
CA LEU A 88 9.76 7.79 0.33
C LEU A 88 11.12 8.49 0.23
N MET A 89 11.83 8.60 1.37
CA MET A 89 13.15 9.22 1.41
C MET A 89 14.26 8.38 0.74
N LYS A 90 14.01 7.10 0.46
CA LYS A 90 14.95 6.22 -0.27
C LYS A 90 15.01 6.48 -1.78
N ILE A 91 14.11 7.28 -2.34
CA ILE A 91 14.21 7.73 -3.74
C ILE A 91 15.41 8.66 -3.88
N VAL A 92 16.41 8.26 -4.68
CA VAL A 92 17.65 9.03 -4.87
C VAL A 92 17.71 9.57 -6.30
N PRO A 93 17.57 10.91 -6.48
CA PRO A 93 17.74 11.55 -7.79
C PRO A 93 19.09 11.21 -8.44
N GLY A 94 19.08 11.06 -9.76
CA GLY A 94 20.26 10.74 -10.57
C GLY A 94 20.77 9.29 -10.44
N LYS A 95 20.23 8.49 -9.51
CA LYS A 95 20.68 7.10 -9.31
C LYS A 95 19.58 6.06 -9.57
N MET A 96 18.32 6.42 -9.34
CA MET A 96 17.19 5.51 -9.49
C MET A 96 16.42 5.78 -10.77
N THR A 97 15.76 4.74 -11.27
CA THR A 97 14.91 4.78 -12.45
C THR A 97 13.42 4.72 -12.06
N LYS A 98 12.53 4.87 -13.06
CA LYS A 98 11.09 4.61 -12.91
C LYS A 98 10.81 3.21 -12.36
N VAL A 99 11.59 2.22 -12.83
CA VAL A 99 11.42 0.82 -12.37
C VAL A 99 11.79 0.71 -10.90
N ASP A 100 12.87 1.36 -10.47
CA ASP A 100 13.28 1.33 -9.06
C ASP A 100 12.24 2.02 -8.18
N ALA A 101 11.74 3.19 -8.60
CA ALA A 101 10.68 3.91 -7.88
C ALA A 101 9.40 3.07 -7.78
N ARG A 102 8.99 2.39 -8.87
CA ARG A 102 7.84 1.50 -8.91
C ARG A 102 8.01 0.29 -7.97
N ASN A 103 9.21 -0.27 -7.91
CA ASN A 103 9.52 -1.40 -7.02
C ASN A 103 9.54 -0.99 -5.55
N LEU A 104 10.01 0.22 -5.26
CA LEU A 104 10.13 0.73 -3.90
C LEU A 104 8.78 1.20 -3.32
N LEU A 105 8.00 1.96 -4.10
CA LEU A 105 6.81 2.68 -3.63
C LEU A 105 5.48 2.12 -4.16
N GLY A 106 5.53 1.07 -4.98
CA GLY A 106 4.33 0.56 -5.60
C GLY A 106 3.78 1.46 -6.72
N ARG A 107 2.53 1.20 -7.10
CA ARG A 107 1.85 1.95 -8.16
C ARG A 107 1.63 3.40 -7.74
N PRO A 108 1.99 4.39 -8.59
CA PRO A 108 1.69 5.79 -8.29
C PRO A 108 0.18 6.04 -8.30
N SER A 109 -0.27 6.98 -7.47
CA SER A 109 -1.66 7.42 -7.42
C SER A 109 -2.07 8.16 -8.70
N ASP A 110 -1.12 8.88 -9.29
CA ASP A 110 -1.32 9.62 -10.53
C ASP A 110 -0.02 9.74 -11.34
N GLN A 111 -0.16 9.92 -12.65
CA GLN A 111 0.93 10.07 -13.60
C GLN A 111 0.59 11.18 -14.59
N THR A 112 1.43 12.22 -14.61
CA THR A 112 1.29 13.36 -15.52
C THR A 112 2.48 13.43 -16.47
N PHE A 113 2.20 13.63 -17.75
CA PHE A 113 3.22 13.86 -18.78
C PHE A 113 3.36 15.36 -19.02
N THR A 114 4.58 15.84 -18.95
CA THR A 114 4.93 17.25 -19.22
C THR A 114 5.96 17.32 -20.34
N GLY A 115 6.14 18.49 -20.95
CA GLY A 115 7.20 18.69 -21.95
C GLY A 115 8.61 18.45 -21.41
N ALA A 116 8.79 18.46 -20.08
CA ALA A 116 10.07 18.26 -19.40
C ALA A 116 10.27 16.80 -18.88
N GLY A 117 9.29 15.91 -19.11
CA GLY A 117 9.36 14.52 -18.64
C GLY A 117 8.06 14.03 -18.05
N THR A 118 8.14 13.02 -17.20
CA THR A 118 6.98 12.41 -16.53
C THR A 118 7.04 12.72 -15.04
N VAL A 119 5.91 13.07 -14.45
CA VAL A 119 5.78 13.23 -12.99
C VAL A 119 4.86 12.13 -12.48
N TRP A 120 5.33 11.37 -11.51
CA TRP A 120 4.54 10.40 -10.75
C TRP A 120 4.26 10.94 -9.37
N SER A 121 3.05 10.72 -8.86
CA SER A 121 2.69 11.10 -7.50
C SER A 121 2.25 9.90 -6.68
N TRP A 122 2.61 9.92 -5.40
CA TRP A 122 2.12 8.98 -4.39
C TRP A 122 1.51 9.77 -3.24
N ARG A 123 0.35 9.32 -2.78
CA ARG A 123 -0.27 9.83 -1.56
C ARG A 123 0.26 9.08 -0.36
N PHE A 124 0.51 9.75 0.74
CA PHE A 124 0.98 9.13 1.97
C PHE A 124 0.54 9.92 3.19
N TYR A 125 0.58 9.30 4.36
CA TYR A 125 0.42 10.01 5.62
C TYR A 125 1.78 10.36 6.21
N ARG A 126 1.94 11.62 6.56
CA ARG A 126 3.04 12.11 7.38
C ARG A 126 2.78 11.83 8.86
N SER A 127 3.76 12.07 9.71
CA SER A 127 3.61 12.02 11.15
C SER A 127 2.38 12.82 11.60
N GLY A 128 1.55 12.21 12.48
CA GLY A 128 0.30 12.81 12.90
C GLY A 128 -0.88 12.68 11.92
N MET A 129 -0.81 11.73 10.98
CA MET A 129 -1.89 11.43 10.01
C MET A 129 -2.21 12.59 9.05
N GLN A 130 -1.25 13.48 8.82
CA GLN A 130 -1.42 14.57 7.86
C GLN A 130 -1.24 14.04 6.43
N PRO A 131 -2.22 14.26 5.53
CA PRO A 131 -2.09 13.83 4.14
C PRO A 131 -1.00 14.63 3.42
N GLY A 132 -0.28 13.95 2.53
CA GLY A 132 0.76 14.51 1.71
C GLY A 132 0.92 13.80 0.38
N TYR A 133 1.69 14.42 -0.50
CA TYR A 133 2.07 13.87 -1.80
C TYR A 133 3.59 13.83 -1.92
N LEU A 134 4.11 12.71 -2.41
CA LEU A 134 5.44 12.66 -3.00
C LEU A 134 5.29 12.82 -4.51
N LEU A 135 5.94 13.81 -5.07
CA LEU A 135 6.09 14.02 -6.51
C LEU A 135 7.49 13.59 -6.91
N VAL A 136 7.59 12.71 -7.90
CA VAL A 136 8.86 12.29 -8.48
C VAL A 136 8.84 12.63 -9.97
N THR A 137 9.74 13.51 -10.38
CA THR A 137 9.95 13.89 -11.78
C THR A 137 10.99 12.97 -12.38
N PHE A 138 10.72 12.46 -13.57
CA PHE A 138 11.64 11.63 -14.33
C PHE A 138 12.11 12.31 -15.60
N ASN A 139 13.39 12.17 -15.90
CA ASN A 139 13.97 12.54 -17.18
C ASN A 139 13.41 11.69 -18.34
N PRO A 140 13.58 12.10 -19.61
CA PRO A 140 13.18 11.31 -20.78
C PRO A 140 13.81 9.90 -20.82
N ASP A 141 15.00 9.72 -20.24
CA ASP A 141 15.67 8.42 -20.11
C ASP A 141 15.16 7.54 -18.96
N ASN A 142 14.08 7.98 -18.29
CA ASN A 142 13.45 7.33 -17.13
C ASN A 142 14.26 7.34 -15.83
N THR A 143 15.35 8.10 -15.74
CA THR A 143 16.02 8.33 -14.46
C THR A 143 15.25 9.33 -13.60
N VAL A 144 15.32 9.19 -12.28
CA VAL A 144 14.74 10.17 -11.34
C VAL A 144 15.51 11.49 -11.45
N LYS A 145 14.82 12.56 -11.85
CA LYS A 145 15.37 13.91 -11.90
C LYS A 145 15.35 14.56 -10.51
N GLU A 146 14.21 14.53 -9.88
CA GLU A 146 13.99 15.12 -8.56
C GLU A 146 12.84 14.44 -7.82
N ARG A 147 12.76 14.66 -6.50
CA ARG A 147 11.62 14.30 -5.67
C ARG A 147 11.25 15.48 -4.77
N ILE A 148 9.96 15.71 -4.60
CA ILE A 148 9.41 16.76 -3.75
C ILE A 148 8.28 16.15 -2.92
N ALA A 149 8.34 16.30 -1.59
CA ALA A 149 7.24 15.95 -0.71
C ALA A 149 6.50 17.22 -0.30
N ILE A 150 5.20 17.27 -0.59
CA ILE A 150 4.33 18.40 -0.27
C ILE A 150 3.20 17.96 0.67
N MET A 151 2.67 18.91 1.44
CA MET A 151 1.46 18.69 2.24
C MET A 151 0.23 18.82 1.34
N ASP A 152 -0.78 17.98 1.58
CA ASP A 152 -2.08 18.14 0.96
C ASP A 152 -2.87 19.19 1.74
N THR A 153 -2.95 20.40 1.19
CA THR A 153 -3.73 21.50 1.76
C THR A 153 -5.16 21.57 1.22
N SER A 154 -5.55 20.62 0.37
CA SER A 154 -6.88 20.62 -0.27
C SER A 154 -8.04 20.45 0.72
N GLY A 155 -7.77 19.97 1.94
CA GLY A 155 -8.76 19.79 3.01
C GLY A 155 -9.02 21.01 3.88
N ASP A 156 -8.20 22.05 3.81
CA ASP A 156 -8.29 23.25 4.67
C ASP A 156 -9.22 24.35 4.11
N GLY A 157 -9.90 24.05 3.01
CA GLY A 157 -10.82 24.96 2.32
C GLY A 157 -12.25 25.01 2.90
N ARG A 158 -12.50 24.47 4.10
CA ARG A 158 -13.79 24.64 4.78
C ARG A 158 -13.72 25.82 5.73
N ASP A 159 -14.46 26.85 5.33
CA ASP A 159 -15.02 27.92 6.17
C ASP A 159 -14.18 29.18 6.37
N ARG A 160 -14.08 29.99 5.32
CA ARG A 160 -13.95 31.45 5.46
C ARG A 160 -15.04 32.16 4.65
N SER A 161 -16.30 31.90 4.97
CA SER A 161 -17.42 32.77 4.57
C SER A 161 -18.40 32.88 5.71
N LYS A 162 -18.13 33.78 6.63
CA LYS A 162 -19.12 34.49 7.44
C LYS A 162 -18.77 35.97 7.44
#